data_c40b74b1959afa75cfc1afd049d96dd9
#
_entry.id   c40b74b1959afa75cfc1afd049d96dd9
#
_cell.length_a   1.000
_cell.length_b   1.000
_cell.length_c   1.000
_cell.angle_alpha   90.00
_cell.angle_beta   90.00
_cell.angle_gamma   90.00
#
_symmetry.space_group_name_H-M   'P 1'
#
loop_
_entity.id
_entity.type
_entity.pdbx_description
1 polymer ?
#
loop_
_entity_poly.entity_id
_entity_poly.type
_entity_poly.pdbx_seq_one_letter_code
_entity_poly.pdbx_strand_id
1 'polypeptide(L)'
;MKIVIAPDSWKESLSALEVPSAIEQGFREIYPDAEYVKLPVADGGEGTVEAMVAATGGLLVPLTVTGPLGEPVEAFYGLSGDRQCAFIEMAAASGLESVPPAQRNPLLTTSWGTGELIRHALDAGVRQIIIGIGGSATNDGGAGMAQALGAKLLTAEGQQIASGGGALETLARIDLSELDSRLADCRIDVACDVTNPLTGPQGASAVFGPQKGATAQMIDRLDSGLRHYARIIARDLDIDVLSLEGGGAAGGMGAALYAFCGAQLRPGIEIVTDALQLAERVADADLVITGEGRIDSQTIHGKVPVGVARVAKRFNVPVIGIAGSLTADVGVVHQHGLDAVFSVLYTICTLDEALANAAANLRMTARNVAAVLQMGDRR
;
A
#
# COMPACT_ATOMS: atom_id res chain seq x y z
N MET A 1 27.01 -5.68 -18.52
CA MET A 1 26.48 -5.73 -17.13
C MET A 1 25.16 -5.01 -17.08
N LYS A 2 24.13 -5.68 -16.61
CA LYS A 2 22.78 -5.11 -16.40
C LYS A 2 22.49 -5.02 -14.89
N ILE A 3 22.19 -3.84 -14.42
CA ILE A 3 21.91 -3.55 -13.00
C ILE A 3 20.48 -3.06 -12.86
N VAL A 4 19.66 -3.80 -12.09
CA VAL A 4 18.30 -3.39 -11.75
C VAL A 4 18.32 -2.72 -10.39
N ILE A 5 17.80 -1.49 -10.32
CA ILE A 5 17.75 -0.68 -9.11
C ILE A 5 16.29 -0.53 -8.72
N ALA A 6 15.88 -1.28 -7.70
CA ALA A 6 14.49 -1.45 -7.27
C ALA A 6 14.30 -1.14 -5.76
N PRO A 7 14.51 0.11 -5.33
CA PRO A 7 14.35 0.54 -3.95
C PRO A 7 12.94 1.07 -3.65
N ASP A 8 12.64 1.18 -2.36
CA ASP A 8 11.58 2.05 -1.84
C ASP A 8 12.01 3.52 -1.81
N SER A 9 11.06 4.42 -1.65
CA SER A 9 11.31 5.81 -1.28
C SER A 9 11.88 5.92 0.14
N TRP A 10 12.61 6.98 0.42
CA TRP A 10 13.10 7.25 1.77
C TRP A 10 12.26 8.38 2.37
N LYS A 11 11.37 8.02 3.27
CA LYS A 11 10.47 8.99 3.90
C LYS A 11 11.24 10.20 4.43
N GLU A 12 10.66 11.38 4.26
CA GLU A 12 11.19 12.67 4.69
C GLU A 12 12.52 13.09 4.03
N SER A 13 13.07 12.30 3.09
CA SER A 13 14.37 12.66 2.48
C SER A 13 14.44 12.51 0.96
N LEU A 14 14.13 11.35 0.40
CA LEU A 14 14.26 11.08 -1.03
C LEU A 14 13.00 10.42 -1.60
N SER A 15 12.52 10.96 -2.70
CA SER A 15 11.40 10.42 -3.44
C SER A 15 11.73 9.07 -4.10
N ALA A 16 10.70 8.40 -4.59
CA ALA A 16 10.80 7.13 -5.30
C ALA A 16 11.72 7.17 -6.54
N LEU A 17 11.89 8.35 -7.18
CA LEU A 17 12.79 8.53 -8.33
C LEU A 17 14.19 8.99 -7.94
N GLU A 18 14.33 9.74 -6.86
CA GLU A 18 15.63 10.25 -6.42
C GLU A 18 16.51 9.13 -5.88
N VAL A 19 15.96 8.16 -5.16
CA VAL A 19 16.73 7.02 -4.61
C VAL A 19 17.43 6.23 -5.73
N PRO A 20 16.74 5.68 -6.73
CA PRO A 20 17.42 4.92 -7.79
C PRO A 20 18.31 5.79 -8.65
N SER A 21 18.02 7.09 -8.80
CA SER A 21 18.88 8.01 -9.56
C SER A 21 20.20 8.29 -8.85
N ALA A 22 20.20 8.46 -7.54
CA ALA A 22 21.42 8.63 -6.75
C ALA A 22 22.30 7.36 -6.77
N ILE A 23 21.68 6.18 -6.69
CA ILE A 23 22.38 4.89 -6.81
C ILE A 23 23.03 4.76 -8.20
N GLU A 24 22.26 5.01 -9.27
CA GLU A 24 22.78 4.99 -10.64
C GLU A 24 23.96 5.93 -10.82
N GLN A 25 23.87 7.16 -10.35
CA GLN A 25 24.95 8.15 -10.45
C GLN A 25 26.23 7.64 -9.78
N GLY A 26 26.14 7.04 -8.61
CA GLY A 26 27.30 6.47 -7.93
C GLY A 26 27.90 5.28 -8.69
N PHE A 27 27.11 4.36 -9.15
CA PHE A 27 27.54 3.19 -9.92
C PHE A 27 28.17 3.58 -11.25
N ARG A 28 27.64 4.58 -11.96
CA ARG A 28 28.19 5.04 -13.26
C ARG A 28 29.61 5.60 -13.18
N GLU A 29 30.05 6.04 -12.03
CA GLU A 29 31.45 6.46 -11.85
C GLU A 29 32.44 5.30 -12.00
N ILE A 30 31.98 4.05 -11.79
CA ILE A 30 32.80 2.83 -11.83
C ILE A 30 32.42 1.96 -13.04
N TYR A 31 31.13 1.83 -13.35
CA TYR A 31 30.59 1.05 -14.46
C TYR A 31 29.81 1.97 -15.44
N PRO A 32 30.52 2.86 -16.21
CA PRO A 32 29.86 3.84 -17.07
C PRO A 32 29.03 3.20 -18.19
N ASP A 33 29.44 2.02 -18.65
CA ASP A 33 28.83 1.31 -19.79
C ASP A 33 27.78 0.27 -19.38
N ALA A 34 27.47 0.15 -18.09
CA ALA A 34 26.44 -0.76 -17.63
C ALA A 34 25.03 -0.25 -18.03
N GLU A 35 24.14 -1.19 -18.31
CA GLU A 35 22.72 -0.93 -18.44
C GLU A 35 22.09 -0.78 -17.07
N TYR A 36 21.39 0.32 -16.83
CA TYR A 36 20.70 0.61 -15.58
C TYR A 36 19.20 0.64 -15.77
N VAL A 37 18.48 -0.25 -15.08
CA VAL A 37 17.03 -0.28 -15.05
C VAL A 37 16.58 0.24 -13.70
N LYS A 38 16.04 1.47 -13.67
CA LYS A 38 15.46 2.09 -12.46
C LYS A 38 14.00 1.70 -12.34
N LEU A 39 13.65 1.06 -11.26
CA LEU A 39 12.30 0.56 -11.01
C LEU A 39 11.91 0.85 -9.55
N PRO A 40 11.40 2.05 -9.25
CA PRO A 40 10.86 2.34 -7.93
C PRO A 40 9.81 1.30 -7.51
N VAL A 41 9.91 0.81 -6.30
CA VAL A 41 9.00 -0.20 -5.74
C VAL A 41 8.38 0.35 -4.47
N ALA A 42 7.24 -0.17 -4.07
CA ALA A 42 6.56 0.13 -2.81
C ALA A 42 5.94 -1.15 -2.23
N ASP A 43 5.47 -1.09 -1.01
CA ASP A 43 4.87 -2.23 -0.31
C ASP A 43 3.34 -2.17 -0.18
N GLY A 44 2.69 -1.21 -0.84
CA GLY A 44 1.24 -0.99 -0.74
C GLY A 44 0.85 0.02 0.34
N GLY A 45 1.81 0.57 1.08
CA GLY A 45 1.61 1.64 2.05
C GLY A 45 1.66 3.03 1.43
N GLU A 46 1.91 4.02 2.27
CA GLU A 46 2.05 5.43 1.88
C GLU A 46 3.18 5.63 0.86
N GLY A 47 2.91 6.40 -0.20
CA GLY A 47 3.84 6.67 -1.29
C GLY A 47 3.81 5.61 -2.41
N THR A 48 2.94 4.61 -2.31
CA THR A 48 2.79 3.59 -3.35
C THR A 48 2.29 4.20 -4.66
N VAL A 49 1.34 5.12 -4.61
CA VAL A 49 0.79 5.76 -5.82
C VAL A 49 1.90 6.48 -6.59
N GLU A 50 2.71 7.31 -5.91
CA GLU A 50 3.80 8.04 -6.55
C GLU A 50 4.87 7.10 -7.10
N ALA A 51 5.23 6.05 -6.36
CA ALA A 51 6.20 5.05 -6.81
C ALA A 51 5.71 4.33 -8.07
N MET A 52 4.45 3.89 -8.09
CA MET A 52 3.85 3.19 -9.24
C MET A 52 3.69 4.09 -10.45
N VAL A 53 3.28 5.35 -10.26
CA VAL A 53 3.23 6.36 -11.33
C VAL A 53 4.61 6.57 -11.92
N ALA A 54 5.63 6.74 -11.07
CA ALA A 54 7.02 6.93 -11.49
C ALA A 54 7.55 5.71 -12.27
N ALA A 55 7.31 4.51 -11.76
CA ALA A 55 7.79 3.26 -12.37
C ALA A 55 7.13 2.94 -13.71
N THR A 56 5.88 3.38 -13.92
CA THR A 56 5.10 3.09 -15.14
C THR A 56 5.09 4.24 -16.14
N GLY A 57 5.74 5.37 -15.83
CA GLY A 57 5.65 6.57 -16.68
C GLY A 57 4.24 7.13 -16.73
N GLY A 58 3.50 6.99 -15.64
CA GLY A 58 2.11 7.39 -15.48
C GLY A 58 1.91 8.84 -15.08
N LEU A 59 0.74 9.14 -14.55
CA LEU A 59 0.38 10.47 -14.07
C LEU A 59 -0.49 10.42 -12.81
N LEU A 60 -0.42 11.46 -12.00
CA LEU A 60 -1.34 11.69 -10.89
C LEU A 60 -2.60 12.38 -11.37
N VAL A 61 -3.75 11.92 -10.88
CA VAL A 61 -5.08 12.48 -11.18
C VAL A 61 -5.65 13.06 -9.90
N PRO A 62 -5.60 14.40 -9.73
CA PRO A 62 -6.22 15.06 -8.58
C PRO A 62 -7.73 15.15 -8.77
N LEU A 63 -8.46 15.01 -7.67
CA LEU A 63 -9.91 15.23 -7.64
C LEU A 63 -10.37 15.54 -6.22
N THR A 64 -11.52 16.22 -6.11
CA THR A 64 -12.19 16.46 -4.83
C THR A 64 -13.18 15.34 -4.56
N VAL A 65 -13.12 14.73 -3.38
CA VAL A 65 -14.00 13.64 -2.95
C VAL A 65 -14.54 13.89 -1.55
N THR A 66 -15.46 13.06 -1.10
CA THR A 66 -16.00 13.09 0.26
C THR A 66 -14.95 12.55 1.25
N GLY A 67 -14.55 13.39 2.19
CA GLY A 67 -13.64 13.00 3.28
C GLY A 67 -14.31 12.17 4.38
N PRO A 68 -13.53 11.70 5.38
CA PRO A 68 -14.03 10.85 6.44
C PRO A 68 -15.13 11.47 7.29
N LEU A 69 -15.15 12.81 7.41
CA LEU A 69 -16.15 13.56 8.18
C LEU A 69 -17.36 13.99 7.33
N GLY A 70 -17.41 13.59 6.04
CA GLY A 70 -18.47 13.99 5.12
C GLY A 70 -18.24 15.30 4.38
N GLU A 71 -17.16 16.03 4.70
CA GLU A 71 -16.78 17.28 4.03
C GLU A 71 -15.89 16.97 2.80
N PRO A 72 -15.90 17.84 1.77
CA PRO A 72 -15.02 17.68 0.61
C PRO A 72 -13.55 17.73 1.01
N VAL A 73 -12.74 16.82 0.45
CA VAL A 73 -11.28 16.80 0.60
C VAL A 73 -10.62 16.67 -0.76
N GLU A 74 -9.46 17.29 -0.91
CA GLU A 74 -8.61 17.08 -2.08
C GLU A 74 -7.92 15.73 -1.94
N ALA A 75 -8.07 14.91 -2.97
CA ALA A 75 -7.48 13.58 -3.06
C ALA A 75 -6.84 13.38 -4.43
N PHE A 76 -6.17 12.27 -4.62
CA PHE A 76 -5.61 11.88 -5.91
C PHE A 76 -5.52 10.36 -6.02
N TYR A 77 -5.35 9.90 -7.25
CA TYR A 77 -4.93 8.54 -7.56
C TYR A 77 -3.94 8.56 -8.72
N GLY A 78 -3.26 7.46 -8.97
CA GLY A 78 -2.34 7.32 -10.09
C GLY A 78 -2.96 6.57 -11.25
N LEU A 79 -2.59 6.94 -12.48
CA LEU A 79 -2.81 6.13 -13.66
C LEU A 79 -1.47 5.66 -14.22
N SER A 80 -1.37 4.39 -14.63
CA SER A 80 -0.22 3.87 -15.36
C SER A 80 -0.04 4.57 -16.71
N GLY A 81 1.18 4.54 -17.27
CA GLY A 81 1.48 5.20 -18.53
C GLY A 81 0.64 4.69 -19.71
N ASP A 82 0.26 3.42 -19.71
CA ASP A 82 -0.65 2.81 -20.68
C ASP A 82 -2.14 3.02 -20.37
N ARG A 83 -2.45 3.66 -19.23
CA ARG A 83 -3.79 3.92 -18.71
C ARG A 83 -4.65 2.67 -18.47
N GLN A 84 -4.04 1.50 -18.28
CA GLN A 84 -4.78 0.27 -18.01
C GLN A 84 -4.94 -0.01 -16.52
N CYS A 85 -4.10 0.58 -15.68
CA CYS A 85 -4.10 0.38 -14.25
C CYS A 85 -4.26 1.70 -13.49
N ALA A 86 -5.11 1.71 -12.46
CA ALA A 86 -5.17 2.78 -11.46
C ALA A 86 -4.53 2.33 -10.16
N PHE A 87 -3.81 3.25 -9.50
CA PHE A 87 -3.18 3.08 -8.21
C PHE A 87 -3.88 3.99 -7.21
N ILE A 88 -4.47 3.42 -6.16
CA ILE A 88 -5.26 4.16 -5.18
C ILE A 88 -4.68 3.91 -3.78
N GLU A 89 -4.42 4.97 -3.04
CA GLU A 89 -4.29 4.91 -1.59
C GLU A 89 -5.61 5.39 -0.98
N MET A 90 -6.33 4.49 -0.28
CA MET A 90 -7.61 4.87 0.32
C MET A 90 -7.48 6.03 1.32
N ALA A 91 -6.32 6.16 1.94
CA ALA A 91 -6.03 7.23 2.89
C ALA A 91 -6.11 8.64 2.27
N ALA A 92 -5.94 8.78 0.96
CA ALA A 92 -6.14 10.06 0.28
C ALA A 92 -7.57 10.60 0.43
N ALA A 93 -8.57 9.70 0.52
CA ALA A 93 -9.98 10.07 0.69
C ALA A 93 -10.52 9.78 2.09
N SER A 94 -10.06 8.71 2.73
CA SER A 94 -10.65 8.18 3.97
C SER A 94 -9.61 7.95 5.07
N GLY A 95 -8.51 8.73 5.02
CA GLY A 95 -7.34 8.58 5.88
C GLY A 95 -7.47 9.25 7.25
N LEU A 96 -6.74 8.69 8.21
CA LEU A 96 -6.72 9.15 9.60
C LEU A 96 -6.07 10.54 9.76
N GLU A 97 -5.09 10.85 8.90
CA GLU A 97 -4.37 12.12 8.95
C GLU A 97 -5.25 13.32 8.58
N SER A 98 -6.27 13.11 7.75
CA SER A 98 -7.25 14.15 7.41
C SER A 98 -8.24 14.44 8.55
N VAL A 99 -8.23 13.64 9.64
CA VAL A 99 -9.14 13.80 10.77
C VAL A 99 -8.38 14.31 11.99
N PRO A 100 -8.63 15.56 12.43
CA PRO A 100 -8.03 16.07 13.66
C PRO A 100 -8.30 15.16 14.85
N PRO A 101 -7.31 14.90 15.74
CA PRO A 101 -7.47 13.96 16.85
C PRO A 101 -8.74 14.15 17.69
N ALA A 102 -9.14 15.43 17.92
CA ALA A 102 -10.34 15.77 18.69
C ALA A 102 -11.66 15.43 17.97
N GLN A 103 -11.61 15.19 16.65
CA GLN A 103 -12.79 14.87 15.82
C GLN A 103 -12.85 13.41 15.41
N ARG A 104 -11.88 12.59 15.84
CA ARG A 104 -11.86 11.17 15.54
C ARG A 104 -13.00 10.43 16.21
N ASN A 105 -13.90 9.89 15.41
CA ASN A 105 -15.04 9.11 15.88
C ASN A 105 -15.45 8.06 14.84
N PRO A 106 -15.02 6.80 14.98
CA PRO A 106 -15.28 5.77 13.98
C PRO A 106 -16.76 5.33 13.91
N LEU A 107 -17.60 5.76 14.83
CA LEU A 107 -19.05 5.59 14.68
C LEU A 107 -19.63 6.46 13.56
N LEU A 108 -18.95 7.56 13.19
CA LEU A 108 -19.43 8.56 12.24
C LEU A 108 -18.61 8.64 10.96
N THR A 109 -17.31 8.32 10.99
CA THR A 109 -16.42 8.44 9.82
C THR A 109 -16.82 7.49 8.70
N THR A 110 -16.79 7.99 7.47
CA THR A 110 -17.26 7.29 6.26
C THR A 110 -16.13 6.99 5.28
N SER A 111 -16.23 5.85 4.62
CA SER A 111 -15.37 5.44 3.50
C SER A 111 -15.90 5.86 2.12
N TRP A 112 -16.91 6.71 2.05
CA TRP A 112 -17.59 7.12 0.81
C TRP A 112 -16.61 7.60 -0.27
N GLY A 113 -15.67 8.48 0.08
CA GLY A 113 -14.70 9.04 -0.86
C GLY A 113 -13.79 7.99 -1.50
N THR A 114 -13.49 6.89 -0.81
CA THR A 114 -12.77 5.77 -1.44
C THR A 114 -13.56 5.16 -2.59
N GLY A 115 -14.88 5.03 -2.45
CA GLY A 115 -15.76 4.60 -3.54
C GLY A 115 -15.80 5.60 -4.71
N GLU A 116 -15.72 6.90 -4.41
CA GLU A 116 -15.62 7.94 -5.46
C GLU A 116 -14.31 7.85 -6.22
N LEU A 117 -13.17 7.58 -5.55
CA LEU A 117 -11.88 7.33 -6.21
C LEU A 117 -11.97 6.13 -7.16
N ILE A 118 -12.53 5.01 -6.69
CA ILE A 118 -12.71 3.80 -7.52
C ILE A 118 -13.59 4.10 -8.72
N ARG A 119 -14.72 4.77 -8.53
CA ARG A 119 -15.64 5.13 -9.62
C ARG A 119 -14.98 6.03 -10.66
N HIS A 120 -14.22 7.04 -10.22
CA HIS A 120 -13.49 7.92 -11.13
C HIS A 120 -12.40 7.18 -11.91
N ALA A 121 -11.72 6.21 -11.29
CA ALA A 121 -10.78 5.34 -12.01
C ALA A 121 -11.48 4.47 -13.06
N LEU A 122 -12.66 3.93 -12.75
CA LEU A 122 -13.49 3.20 -13.73
C LEU A 122 -13.95 4.11 -14.88
N ASP A 123 -14.26 5.39 -14.60
CA ASP A 123 -14.59 6.39 -15.63
C ASP A 123 -13.40 6.66 -16.57
N ALA A 124 -12.18 6.54 -16.08
CA ALA A 124 -10.97 6.61 -16.90
C ALA A 124 -10.74 5.37 -17.78
N GLY A 125 -11.54 4.33 -17.64
CA GLY A 125 -11.52 3.12 -18.47
C GLY A 125 -10.47 2.09 -18.10
N VAL A 126 -9.94 2.12 -16.88
CA VAL A 126 -8.92 1.15 -16.42
C VAL A 126 -9.48 -0.27 -16.36
N ARG A 127 -8.60 -1.24 -16.52
CA ARG A 127 -8.91 -2.69 -16.42
C ARG A 127 -8.41 -3.31 -15.13
N GLN A 128 -7.57 -2.60 -14.41
CA GLN A 128 -7.04 -3.02 -13.12
C GLN A 128 -7.02 -1.84 -12.15
N ILE A 129 -7.31 -2.13 -10.90
CA ILE A 129 -7.13 -1.20 -9.79
C ILE A 129 -6.27 -1.89 -8.73
N ILE A 130 -5.20 -1.24 -8.32
CA ILE A 130 -4.41 -1.62 -7.16
C ILE A 130 -4.73 -0.61 -6.07
N ILE A 131 -5.24 -1.09 -4.94
CA ILE A 131 -5.64 -0.22 -3.84
C ILE A 131 -4.92 -0.60 -2.55
N GLY A 132 -4.18 0.35 -1.99
CA GLY A 132 -3.63 0.28 -0.64
C GLY A 132 -4.67 0.75 0.38
N ILE A 133 -4.85 -0.02 1.45
CA ILE A 133 -5.88 0.26 2.46
C ILE A 133 -5.31 0.61 3.85
N GLY A 134 -4.01 0.95 3.93
CA GLY A 134 -3.37 1.46 5.14
C GLY A 134 -3.88 2.86 5.54
N GLY A 135 -3.69 3.23 6.80
CA GLY A 135 -3.92 4.59 7.31
C GLY A 135 -5.39 5.02 7.44
N SER A 136 -6.37 4.11 7.51
CA SER A 136 -7.80 4.43 7.52
C SER A 136 -8.26 5.17 8.79
N ALA A 137 -9.21 6.11 8.61
CA ALA A 137 -9.95 6.77 9.69
C ALA A 137 -11.26 6.04 10.04
N THR A 138 -11.68 5.07 9.25
CA THR A 138 -13.02 4.50 9.22
C THR A 138 -13.12 3.13 9.90
N ASN A 139 -14.29 2.80 10.38
CA ASN A 139 -14.65 1.46 10.89
C ASN A 139 -16.09 1.11 10.47
N ASP A 140 -16.44 1.55 9.26
CA ASP A 140 -17.79 1.39 8.68
C ASP A 140 -17.93 0.11 7.81
N GLY A 141 -16.96 -0.82 7.91
CA GLY A 141 -16.97 -2.02 7.10
C GLY A 141 -16.86 -1.76 5.59
N GLY A 142 -16.41 -0.56 5.17
CA GLY A 142 -16.43 -0.15 3.78
C GLY A 142 -17.85 0.14 3.23
N ALA A 143 -18.83 0.29 4.10
CA ALA A 143 -20.23 0.55 3.70
C ALA A 143 -20.36 1.83 2.86
N GLY A 144 -19.72 2.93 3.28
CA GLY A 144 -19.74 4.18 2.51
C GLY A 144 -19.15 4.00 1.11
N MET A 145 -18.04 3.29 0.99
CA MET A 145 -17.43 2.94 -0.30
C MET A 145 -18.40 2.16 -1.19
N ALA A 146 -19.04 1.12 -0.64
CA ALA A 146 -20.01 0.30 -1.39
C ALA A 146 -21.22 1.13 -1.85
N GLN A 147 -21.75 2.03 -1.00
CA GLN A 147 -22.84 2.94 -1.36
C GLN A 147 -22.43 3.92 -2.46
N ALA A 148 -21.21 4.48 -2.42
CA ALA A 148 -20.70 5.37 -3.47
C ALA A 148 -20.54 4.64 -4.82
N LEU A 149 -20.33 3.33 -4.80
CA LEU A 149 -20.28 2.47 -5.99
C LEU A 149 -21.67 1.97 -6.45
N GLY A 150 -22.74 2.39 -5.79
CA GLY A 150 -24.11 2.09 -6.18
C GLY A 150 -24.79 0.95 -5.41
N ALA A 151 -24.12 0.32 -4.44
CA ALA A 151 -24.78 -0.64 -3.58
C ALA A 151 -25.85 0.03 -2.71
N LYS A 152 -27.00 -0.57 -2.59
CA LYS A 152 -28.05 -0.12 -1.68
C LYS A 152 -27.98 -0.90 -0.39
N LEU A 153 -27.57 -0.23 0.68
CA LEU A 153 -27.53 -0.77 2.03
C LEU A 153 -28.75 -0.22 2.79
N LEU A 154 -29.79 -1.04 2.90
CA LEU A 154 -31.13 -0.58 3.27
C LEU A 154 -31.52 -0.94 4.70
N THR A 155 -32.18 -0.01 5.38
CA THR A 155 -32.87 -0.25 6.66
C THR A 155 -34.13 -1.09 6.44
N ALA A 156 -34.79 -1.48 7.52
CA ALA A 156 -36.07 -2.18 7.46
C ALA A 156 -37.17 -1.40 6.73
N GLU A 157 -37.09 -0.05 6.76
CA GLU A 157 -37.99 0.86 6.08
C GLU A 157 -37.63 1.09 4.60
N GLY A 158 -36.56 0.47 4.11
CA GLY A 158 -36.11 0.56 2.72
C GLY A 158 -35.32 1.83 2.39
N GLN A 159 -34.82 2.55 3.39
CA GLN A 159 -33.96 3.71 3.22
C GLN A 159 -32.50 3.31 3.31
N GLN A 160 -31.60 4.04 2.63
CA GLN A 160 -30.16 3.87 2.81
C GLN A 160 -29.76 4.08 4.28
N ILE A 161 -28.87 3.24 4.81
CA ILE A 161 -28.29 3.48 6.14
C ILE A 161 -27.47 4.77 6.13
N ALA A 162 -27.35 5.40 7.28
CA ALA A 162 -26.52 6.59 7.46
C ALA A 162 -25.02 6.23 7.34
N SER A 163 -24.17 7.26 7.27
CA SER A 163 -22.71 7.10 7.27
C SER A 163 -22.18 6.64 8.61
N GLY A 164 -21.02 5.98 8.58
CA GLY A 164 -20.23 5.60 9.75
C GLY A 164 -20.53 4.21 10.29
N GLY A 165 -19.58 3.70 11.09
CA GLY A 165 -19.65 2.34 11.63
C GLY A 165 -20.85 2.10 12.56
N GLY A 166 -21.34 3.16 13.24
CA GLY A 166 -22.51 3.09 14.11
C GLY A 166 -23.82 2.79 13.38
N ALA A 167 -23.88 3.08 12.09
CA ALA A 167 -25.10 2.87 11.29
C ALA A 167 -25.28 1.41 10.84
N LEU A 168 -24.24 0.58 10.89
CA LEU A 168 -24.27 -0.81 10.45
C LEU A 168 -25.32 -1.64 11.21
N GLU A 169 -25.60 -1.29 12.45
CA GLU A 169 -26.62 -1.97 13.27
C GLU A 169 -28.03 -1.84 12.71
N THR A 170 -28.28 -0.81 11.86
CA THR A 170 -29.59 -0.57 11.25
C THR A 170 -29.77 -1.24 9.89
N LEU A 171 -28.73 -1.90 9.37
CA LEU A 171 -28.80 -2.57 8.08
C LEU A 171 -29.75 -3.76 8.12
N ALA A 172 -30.72 -3.78 7.20
CA ALA A 172 -31.68 -4.88 7.09
C ALA A 172 -31.54 -5.65 5.76
N ARG A 173 -31.08 -5.02 4.68
CA ARG A 173 -30.99 -5.65 3.36
C ARG A 173 -29.92 -4.98 2.49
N ILE A 174 -29.26 -5.79 1.67
CA ILE A 174 -28.34 -5.36 0.61
C ILE A 174 -29.01 -5.61 -0.75
N ASP A 175 -28.95 -4.60 -1.62
CA ASP A 175 -29.42 -4.68 -3.00
C ASP A 175 -28.31 -4.13 -3.94
N LEU A 176 -27.82 -4.98 -4.83
CA LEU A 176 -26.75 -4.67 -5.77
C LEU A 176 -27.23 -4.32 -7.17
N SER A 177 -28.54 -4.10 -7.37
CA SER A 177 -29.13 -3.83 -8.69
C SER A 177 -28.57 -2.58 -9.38
N GLU A 178 -28.05 -1.63 -8.62
CA GLU A 178 -27.43 -0.38 -9.11
C GLU A 178 -25.91 -0.31 -8.86
N LEU A 179 -25.31 -1.41 -8.41
CA LEU A 179 -23.84 -1.49 -8.28
C LEU A 179 -23.20 -1.27 -9.65
N ASP A 180 -22.12 -0.50 -9.69
CA ASP A 180 -21.41 -0.21 -10.94
C ASP A 180 -20.98 -1.50 -11.65
N SER A 181 -21.60 -1.77 -12.79
CA SER A 181 -21.39 -3.01 -13.54
C SER A 181 -19.96 -3.20 -14.06
N ARG A 182 -19.19 -2.10 -14.20
CA ARG A 182 -17.80 -2.15 -14.65
C ARG A 182 -16.86 -2.84 -13.64
N LEU A 183 -17.28 -2.97 -12.39
CA LEU A 183 -16.55 -3.72 -11.37
C LEU A 183 -16.37 -5.20 -11.76
N ALA A 184 -17.33 -5.78 -12.45
CA ALA A 184 -17.25 -7.16 -12.90
C ALA A 184 -16.14 -7.41 -13.95
N ASP A 185 -15.78 -6.39 -14.72
CA ASP A 185 -14.77 -6.44 -15.77
C ASP A 185 -13.44 -5.82 -15.36
N CYS A 186 -13.34 -5.34 -14.13
CA CYS A 186 -12.13 -4.70 -13.59
C CYS A 186 -11.49 -5.60 -12.52
N ARG A 187 -10.24 -5.96 -12.70
CA ARG A 187 -9.47 -6.66 -11.67
C ARG A 187 -9.11 -5.69 -10.54
N ILE A 188 -9.44 -6.05 -9.31
CA ILE A 188 -9.10 -5.24 -8.13
C ILE A 188 -8.20 -6.06 -7.20
N ASP A 189 -6.97 -5.59 -7.02
CA ASP A 189 -6.00 -6.15 -6.09
C ASP A 189 -5.87 -5.21 -4.88
N VAL A 190 -6.06 -5.74 -3.69
CA VAL A 190 -5.99 -5.00 -2.43
C VAL A 190 -4.68 -5.32 -1.73
N ALA A 191 -3.82 -4.32 -1.58
CA ALA A 191 -2.60 -4.43 -0.80
C ALA A 191 -2.96 -4.49 0.70
N CYS A 192 -2.83 -5.68 1.27
CA CYS A 192 -3.21 -5.99 2.64
C CYS A 192 -2.14 -6.86 3.29
N ASP A 193 -1.36 -6.27 4.20
CA ASP A 193 -0.28 -6.95 4.92
C ASP A 193 -0.69 -7.39 6.33
N VAL A 194 -1.97 -7.23 6.68
CA VAL A 194 -2.53 -7.69 7.96
C VAL A 194 -3.48 -8.85 7.73
N THR A 195 -3.50 -9.77 8.68
CA THR A 195 -4.35 -10.98 8.65
C THR A 195 -5.56 -10.89 9.56
N ASN A 196 -5.75 -9.74 10.22
CA ASN A 196 -6.81 -9.53 11.19
C ASN A 196 -8.19 -9.87 10.60
N PRO A 197 -9.00 -10.69 11.29
CA PRO A 197 -10.37 -10.98 10.90
C PRO A 197 -11.26 -9.75 11.05
N LEU A 198 -12.45 -9.78 10.47
CA LEU A 198 -13.38 -8.67 10.54
C LEU A 198 -13.79 -8.31 11.98
N THR A 199 -14.05 -9.31 12.82
CA THR A 199 -14.60 -9.14 14.16
C THR A 199 -13.84 -9.95 15.22
N GLY A 200 -14.14 -9.67 16.49
CA GLY A 200 -13.56 -10.37 17.65
C GLY A 200 -12.34 -9.68 18.23
N PRO A 201 -11.63 -10.32 19.18
CA PRO A 201 -10.51 -9.70 19.91
C PRO A 201 -9.34 -9.28 19.02
N GLN A 202 -9.18 -9.92 17.86
CA GLN A 202 -8.17 -9.59 16.85
C GLN A 202 -8.79 -8.88 15.64
N GLY A 203 -10.05 -8.49 15.72
CA GLY A 203 -10.81 -7.87 14.63
C GLY A 203 -10.52 -6.39 14.45
N ALA A 204 -11.16 -5.83 13.43
CA ALA A 204 -11.01 -4.44 13.00
C ALA A 204 -11.18 -3.43 14.14
N SER A 205 -12.28 -3.54 14.88
CA SER A 205 -12.63 -2.57 15.92
C SER A 205 -11.73 -2.68 17.15
N ALA A 206 -11.43 -3.91 17.59
CA ALA A 206 -10.62 -4.15 18.79
C ALA A 206 -9.17 -3.70 18.60
N VAL A 207 -8.57 -4.03 17.45
CA VAL A 207 -7.14 -3.78 17.20
C VAL A 207 -6.90 -2.35 16.69
N PHE A 208 -7.71 -1.86 15.75
CA PHE A 208 -7.47 -0.59 15.07
C PHE A 208 -8.41 0.53 15.50
N GLY A 209 -9.46 0.24 16.25
CA GLY A 209 -10.42 1.24 16.74
C GLY A 209 -9.82 2.30 17.67
N PRO A 210 -8.95 1.96 18.63
CA PRO A 210 -8.39 2.93 19.57
C PRO A 210 -7.68 4.10 18.90
N GLN A 211 -6.84 3.87 17.89
CA GLN A 211 -6.15 4.94 17.16
C GLN A 211 -7.10 5.86 16.39
N LYS A 212 -8.31 5.37 16.06
CA LYS A 212 -9.37 6.12 15.38
C LYS A 212 -10.29 6.86 16.37
N GLY A 213 -9.96 6.86 17.66
CA GLY A 213 -10.72 7.54 18.69
C GLY A 213 -11.83 6.70 19.35
N ALA A 214 -11.86 5.39 19.10
CA ALA A 214 -12.87 4.53 19.75
C ALA A 214 -12.58 4.31 21.25
N THR A 215 -13.61 4.53 22.07
CA THR A 215 -13.63 4.06 23.44
C THR A 215 -13.95 2.57 23.54
N ALA A 216 -13.74 1.94 24.68
CA ALA A 216 -14.08 0.52 24.88
C ALA A 216 -15.55 0.22 24.51
N GLN A 217 -16.49 1.07 24.96
CA GLN A 217 -17.90 0.92 24.62
C GLN A 217 -18.18 1.08 23.10
N MET A 218 -17.47 1.97 22.44
CA MET A 218 -17.57 2.13 20.99
C MET A 218 -17.02 0.90 20.25
N ILE A 219 -15.94 0.31 20.74
CA ILE A 219 -15.36 -0.92 20.18
C ILE A 219 -16.37 -2.06 20.17
N ASP A 220 -17.03 -2.29 21.32
CA ASP A 220 -18.07 -3.34 21.42
C ASP A 220 -19.23 -3.10 20.45
N ARG A 221 -19.67 -1.85 20.32
CA ARG A 221 -20.73 -1.46 19.38
C ARG A 221 -20.33 -1.64 17.94
N LEU A 222 -19.12 -1.20 17.58
CA LEU A 222 -18.58 -1.33 16.22
C LEU A 222 -18.35 -2.79 15.83
N ASP A 223 -17.81 -3.62 16.74
CA ASP A 223 -17.62 -5.05 16.50
C ASP A 223 -18.96 -5.77 16.28
N SER A 224 -19.96 -5.45 17.11
CA SER A 224 -21.32 -5.97 16.96
C SER A 224 -21.95 -5.54 15.60
N GLY A 225 -21.76 -4.27 15.20
CA GLY A 225 -22.22 -3.75 13.92
C GLY A 225 -21.56 -4.46 12.73
N LEU A 226 -20.25 -4.66 12.76
CA LEU A 226 -19.53 -5.42 11.73
C LEU A 226 -19.99 -6.89 11.66
N ARG A 227 -20.24 -7.51 12.80
CA ARG A 227 -20.75 -8.89 12.84
C ARG A 227 -22.15 -8.98 12.25
N HIS A 228 -23.01 -8.03 12.54
CA HIS A 228 -24.33 -7.91 11.94
C HIS A 228 -24.23 -7.72 10.42
N TYR A 229 -23.38 -6.78 9.97
CA TYR A 229 -23.12 -6.52 8.56
C TYR A 229 -22.66 -7.78 7.81
N ALA A 230 -21.71 -8.53 8.38
CA ALA A 230 -21.23 -9.79 7.81
C ALA A 230 -22.36 -10.83 7.64
N ARG A 231 -23.29 -10.91 8.60
CA ARG A 231 -24.45 -11.82 8.50
C ARG A 231 -25.39 -11.43 7.37
N ILE A 232 -25.59 -10.13 7.16
CA ILE A 232 -26.42 -9.63 6.06
C ILE A 232 -25.73 -9.90 4.72
N ILE A 233 -24.41 -9.68 4.62
CA ILE A 233 -23.60 -10.03 3.44
C ILE A 233 -23.75 -11.52 3.11
N ALA A 234 -23.57 -12.39 4.11
CA ALA A 234 -23.70 -13.83 3.91
C ALA A 234 -25.11 -14.24 3.45
N ARG A 235 -26.15 -13.63 4.02
CA ARG A 235 -27.53 -13.92 3.69
C ARG A 235 -27.91 -13.43 2.28
N ASP A 236 -27.53 -12.21 1.91
CA ASP A 236 -28.03 -11.55 0.69
C ASP A 236 -27.10 -11.76 -0.51
N LEU A 237 -25.80 -11.98 -0.29
CA LEU A 237 -24.82 -12.14 -1.36
C LEU A 237 -24.22 -13.55 -1.42
N ASP A 238 -24.50 -14.42 -0.45
CA ASP A 238 -23.90 -15.77 -0.31
C ASP A 238 -22.36 -15.74 -0.20
N ILE A 239 -21.82 -14.72 0.51
CA ILE A 239 -20.39 -14.50 0.70
C ILE A 239 -20.06 -14.50 2.20
N ASP A 240 -19.15 -15.36 2.64
CA ASP A 240 -18.63 -15.35 4.01
C ASP A 240 -17.41 -14.41 4.11
N VAL A 241 -17.56 -13.31 4.84
CA VAL A 241 -16.48 -12.35 5.14
C VAL A 241 -15.96 -12.47 6.57
N LEU A 242 -16.59 -13.27 7.44
CA LEU A 242 -16.12 -13.49 8.81
C LEU A 242 -14.85 -14.33 8.86
N SER A 243 -14.74 -15.32 7.97
CA SER A 243 -13.56 -16.18 7.83
C SER A 243 -12.47 -15.60 6.93
N LEU A 244 -12.70 -14.43 6.32
CA LEU A 244 -11.75 -13.81 5.39
C LEU A 244 -10.54 -13.27 6.16
N GLU A 245 -9.38 -13.82 5.86
CA GLU A 245 -8.10 -13.31 6.35
C GLU A 245 -7.84 -11.91 5.79
N GLY A 246 -7.52 -10.94 6.67
CA GLY A 246 -7.42 -9.54 6.29
C GLY A 246 -8.76 -8.80 6.13
N GLY A 247 -9.90 -9.48 6.33
CA GLY A 247 -11.21 -8.84 6.23
C GLY A 247 -11.40 -7.66 7.20
N GLY A 248 -10.69 -7.65 8.32
CA GLY A 248 -10.69 -6.55 9.30
C GLY A 248 -9.83 -5.35 8.93
N ALA A 249 -9.00 -5.46 7.89
CA ALA A 249 -8.16 -4.35 7.45
C ALA A 249 -9.00 -3.10 7.12
N ALA A 250 -8.46 -1.93 7.47
CA ALA A 250 -9.09 -0.64 7.25
C ALA A 250 -10.54 -0.55 7.79
N GLY A 251 -10.75 -1.06 9.01
CA GLY A 251 -12.06 -0.99 9.66
C GLY A 251 -13.13 -1.82 8.95
N GLY A 252 -12.73 -2.91 8.30
CA GLY A 252 -13.59 -3.81 7.55
C GLY A 252 -13.70 -3.50 6.06
N MET A 253 -12.97 -2.53 5.55
CA MET A 253 -12.97 -2.23 4.10
C MET A 253 -12.44 -3.41 3.28
N GLY A 254 -11.46 -4.18 3.81
CA GLY A 254 -11.01 -5.41 3.17
C GLY A 254 -12.14 -6.38 2.86
N ALA A 255 -13.04 -6.59 3.82
CA ALA A 255 -14.23 -7.41 3.63
C ALA A 255 -15.19 -6.85 2.57
N ALA A 256 -15.40 -5.52 2.55
CA ALA A 256 -16.27 -4.89 1.56
C ALA A 256 -15.71 -4.96 0.14
N LEU A 257 -14.42 -4.68 -0.04
CA LEU A 257 -13.75 -4.82 -1.34
C LEU A 257 -13.87 -6.23 -1.88
N TYR A 258 -13.68 -7.23 -1.03
CA TYR A 258 -13.90 -8.64 -1.39
C TYR A 258 -15.34 -8.89 -1.80
N ALA A 259 -16.32 -8.51 -0.96
CA ALA A 259 -17.73 -8.87 -1.15
C ALA A 259 -18.44 -8.10 -2.28
N PHE A 260 -18.15 -6.79 -2.43
CA PHE A 260 -18.85 -5.94 -3.40
C PHE A 260 -18.09 -5.72 -4.70
N CYS A 261 -16.77 -5.82 -4.65
CA CYS A 261 -15.93 -5.52 -5.81
C CYS A 261 -15.23 -6.77 -6.38
N GLY A 262 -15.39 -7.93 -5.76
CA GLY A 262 -14.71 -9.16 -6.18
C GLY A 262 -13.18 -9.08 -6.04
N ALA A 263 -12.70 -8.22 -5.15
CA ALA A 263 -11.28 -7.93 -4.99
C ALA A 263 -10.50 -9.09 -4.37
N GLN A 264 -9.21 -9.17 -4.67
CA GLN A 264 -8.28 -10.12 -4.09
C GLN A 264 -7.38 -9.40 -3.07
N LEU A 265 -7.36 -9.89 -1.82
CA LEU A 265 -6.45 -9.40 -0.79
C LEU A 265 -5.13 -10.17 -0.90
N ARG A 266 -4.02 -9.44 -1.07
CA ARG A 266 -2.69 -10.01 -1.25
C ARG A 266 -1.66 -9.12 -0.55
N PRO A 267 -0.48 -9.65 -0.18
CA PRO A 267 0.64 -8.84 0.28
C PRO A 267 0.98 -7.72 -0.72
N GLY A 268 1.12 -6.49 -0.22
CA GLY A 268 1.32 -5.32 -1.08
C GLY A 268 2.55 -5.43 -1.97
N ILE A 269 3.66 -5.90 -1.42
CA ILE A 269 4.90 -6.09 -2.19
C ILE A 269 4.74 -7.08 -3.35
N GLU A 270 3.92 -8.13 -3.20
CA GLU A 270 3.67 -9.09 -4.28
C GLU A 270 2.87 -8.45 -5.41
N ILE A 271 1.82 -7.69 -5.06
CA ILE A 271 1.01 -6.97 -6.05
C ILE A 271 1.88 -5.99 -6.84
N VAL A 272 2.69 -5.19 -6.13
CA VAL A 272 3.54 -4.17 -6.75
C VAL A 272 4.60 -4.79 -7.64
N THR A 273 5.31 -5.83 -7.19
CA THR A 273 6.33 -6.49 -7.99
C THR A 273 5.76 -7.20 -9.22
N ASP A 274 4.55 -7.78 -9.11
CA ASP A 274 3.83 -8.36 -10.24
C ASP A 274 3.42 -7.27 -11.25
N ALA A 275 2.83 -6.17 -10.80
CA ALA A 275 2.40 -5.07 -11.66
C ALA A 275 3.56 -4.40 -12.40
N LEU A 276 4.73 -4.32 -11.77
CA LEU A 276 5.95 -3.79 -12.36
C LEU A 276 6.71 -4.82 -13.22
N GLN A 277 6.22 -6.04 -13.32
CA GLN A 277 6.89 -7.14 -14.03
C GLN A 277 8.35 -7.32 -13.58
N LEU A 278 8.59 -7.20 -12.26
CA LEU A 278 9.94 -7.25 -11.70
C LEU A 278 10.68 -8.54 -12.11
N ALA A 279 9.99 -9.68 -12.15
CA ALA A 279 10.57 -10.96 -12.53
C ALA A 279 11.19 -10.91 -13.94
N GLU A 280 10.50 -10.30 -14.90
CA GLU A 280 11.00 -10.14 -16.28
C GLU A 280 12.20 -9.19 -16.35
N ARG A 281 12.20 -8.14 -15.51
CA ARG A 281 13.27 -7.14 -15.46
C ARG A 281 14.56 -7.68 -14.88
N VAL A 282 14.47 -8.62 -13.91
CA VAL A 282 15.63 -9.18 -13.22
C VAL A 282 16.14 -10.51 -13.80
N ALA A 283 15.37 -11.17 -14.68
CA ALA A 283 15.70 -12.49 -15.21
C ALA A 283 17.09 -12.58 -15.88
N ASP A 284 17.54 -11.50 -16.52
CA ASP A 284 18.83 -11.36 -17.20
C ASP A 284 19.74 -10.31 -16.54
N ALA A 285 19.44 -9.91 -15.31
CA ALA A 285 20.26 -8.95 -14.58
C ALA A 285 21.49 -9.63 -13.96
N ASP A 286 22.60 -8.90 -13.92
CA ASP A 286 23.81 -9.32 -13.24
C ASP A 286 23.80 -8.96 -11.75
N LEU A 287 23.03 -7.91 -11.39
CA LEU A 287 22.93 -7.39 -10.02
C LEU A 287 21.57 -6.72 -9.81
N VAL A 288 21.01 -6.92 -8.64
CA VAL A 288 19.88 -6.15 -8.13
C VAL A 288 20.32 -5.30 -6.94
N ILE A 289 19.96 -4.03 -6.95
CA ILE A 289 20.15 -3.12 -5.83
C ILE A 289 18.77 -2.70 -5.34
N THR A 290 18.54 -2.86 -4.06
CA THR A 290 17.29 -2.45 -3.40
C THR A 290 17.61 -1.64 -2.15
N GLY A 291 16.60 -1.13 -1.47
CA GLY A 291 16.81 -0.37 -0.25
C GLY A 291 15.52 0.27 0.26
N GLU A 292 15.62 0.82 1.44
CA GLU A 292 14.60 1.62 2.11
C GLU A 292 15.27 2.58 3.11
N GLY A 293 14.52 3.51 3.72
CA GLY A 293 15.08 4.47 4.68
C GLY A 293 15.77 3.80 5.87
N ARG A 294 15.28 2.64 6.33
CA ARG A 294 15.89 1.87 7.41
C ARG A 294 15.64 0.37 7.23
N ILE A 295 16.71 -0.41 7.12
CA ILE A 295 16.65 -1.87 7.11
C ILE A 295 16.89 -2.42 8.52
N ASP A 296 15.94 -3.21 9.02
CA ASP A 296 15.94 -3.82 10.34
C ASP A 296 15.26 -5.20 10.31
N SER A 297 15.02 -5.79 11.49
CA SER A 297 14.31 -7.08 11.59
C SER A 297 12.86 -7.04 11.10
N GLN A 298 12.23 -5.87 11.01
CA GLN A 298 10.88 -5.73 10.48
C GLN A 298 10.85 -5.82 8.94
N THR A 299 11.97 -5.57 8.28
CA THR A 299 12.10 -5.64 6.81
C THR A 299 11.73 -7.02 6.25
N ILE A 300 11.89 -8.11 7.03
CA ILE A 300 11.51 -9.46 6.62
C ILE A 300 9.99 -9.68 6.52
N HIS A 301 9.18 -8.80 7.10
CA HIS A 301 7.74 -8.89 7.15
C HIS A 301 7.05 -8.15 5.98
N GLY A 302 7.44 -8.48 4.74
CA GLY A 302 6.77 -8.01 3.54
C GLY A 302 7.22 -6.65 3.01
N LYS A 303 8.32 -6.08 3.53
CA LYS A 303 8.85 -4.81 3.02
C LYS A 303 9.62 -4.97 1.71
N VAL A 304 9.83 -3.85 1.01
CA VAL A 304 10.43 -3.78 -0.32
C VAL A 304 11.74 -4.55 -0.45
N PRO A 305 12.77 -4.38 0.40
CA PRO A 305 14.06 -5.03 0.16
C PRO A 305 13.97 -6.55 0.11
N VAL A 306 13.22 -7.16 1.02
CA VAL A 306 13.04 -8.61 1.07
C VAL A 306 12.12 -9.11 -0.05
N GLY A 307 11.08 -8.33 -0.40
CA GLY A 307 10.20 -8.67 -1.53
C GLY A 307 10.95 -8.69 -2.85
N VAL A 308 11.77 -7.68 -3.12
CA VAL A 308 12.63 -7.60 -4.30
C VAL A 308 13.65 -8.73 -4.32
N ALA A 309 14.32 -8.98 -3.19
CA ALA A 309 15.28 -10.07 -3.06
C ALA A 309 14.65 -11.44 -3.35
N ARG A 310 13.45 -11.70 -2.86
CA ARG A 310 12.70 -12.94 -3.13
C ARG A 310 12.49 -13.16 -4.62
N VAL A 311 12.15 -12.11 -5.38
CA VAL A 311 11.99 -12.21 -6.84
C VAL A 311 13.34 -12.47 -7.52
N ALA A 312 14.39 -11.71 -7.18
CA ALA A 312 15.73 -11.84 -7.77
C ALA A 312 16.34 -13.24 -7.53
N LYS A 313 16.12 -13.82 -6.35
CA LYS A 313 16.64 -15.15 -5.99
C LYS A 313 16.02 -16.29 -6.79
N ARG A 314 14.87 -16.12 -7.43
CA ARG A 314 14.31 -17.10 -8.38
C ARG A 314 15.23 -17.28 -9.60
N PHE A 315 16.02 -16.27 -9.92
CA PHE A 315 16.95 -16.24 -11.06
C PHE A 315 18.42 -16.32 -10.63
N ASN A 316 18.69 -16.57 -9.34
CA ASN A 316 20.02 -16.60 -8.73
C ASN A 316 20.81 -15.28 -8.89
N VAL A 317 20.11 -14.15 -9.03
CA VAL A 317 20.76 -12.83 -9.14
C VAL A 317 21.18 -12.36 -7.74
N PRO A 318 22.42 -11.84 -7.58
CA PRO A 318 22.86 -11.25 -6.33
C PRO A 318 22.10 -9.96 -6.01
N VAL A 319 21.83 -9.74 -4.70
CA VAL A 319 21.05 -8.60 -4.22
C VAL A 319 21.81 -7.84 -3.15
N ILE A 320 21.97 -6.54 -3.35
CA ILE A 320 22.57 -5.62 -2.39
C ILE A 320 21.49 -4.67 -1.88
N GLY A 321 21.38 -4.55 -0.56
CA GLY A 321 20.56 -3.55 0.11
C GLY A 321 21.38 -2.30 0.47
N ILE A 322 20.88 -1.11 0.13
CA ILE A 322 21.44 0.17 0.59
C ILE A 322 20.34 0.94 1.34
N ALA A 323 20.61 1.32 2.56
CA ALA A 323 19.63 1.96 3.42
C ALA A 323 20.14 3.27 4.04
N GLY A 324 19.22 4.14 4.42
CA GLY A 324 19.54 5.32 5.23
C GLY A 324 20.26 4.90 6.52
N SER A 325 19.71 3.94 7.23
CA SER A 325 20.32 3.37 8.44
C SER A 325 20.09 1.88 8.56
N LEU A 326 20.92 1.20 9.36
CA LEU A 326 20.80 -0.20 9.73
C LEU A 326 20.66 -0.31 11.25
N THR A 327 19.97 -1.34 11.73
CA THR A 327 19.90 -1.67 13.15
C THR A 327 20.83 -2.83 13.51
N ALA A 328 21.06 -3.05 14.80
CA ALA A 328 21.95 -4.11 15.29
C ALA A 328 21.46 -5.53 14.92
N ASP A 329 20.16 -5.70 14.70
CA ASP A 329 19.48 -6.96 14.37
C ASP A 329 19.30 -7.17 12.86
N VAL A 330 19.86 -6.30 12.02
CA VAL A 330 19.73 -6.33 10.55
C VAL A 330 20.20 -7.65 9.93
N GLY A 331 21.11 -8.39 10.57
CA GLY A 331 21.67 -9.64 10.05
C GLY A 331 20.65 -10.69 9.64
N VAL A 332 19.42 -10.62 10.14
CA VAL A 332 18.33 -11.55 9.77
C VAL A 332 17.98 -11.46 8.28
N VAL A 333 18.15 -10.32 7.64
CA VAL A 333 17.77 -10.12 6.22
C VAL A 333 18.62 -10.96 5.25
N HIS A 334 19.83 -11.38 5.66
CA HIS A 334 20.67 -12.25 4.84
C HIS A 334 20.04 -13.62 4.59
N GLN A 335 19.27 -14.13 5.55
CA GLN A 335 18.53 -15.39 5.38
C GLN A 335 17.30 -15.22 4.47
N HIS A 336 16.95 -13.97 4.13
CA HIS A 336 15.82 -13.61 3.27
C HIS A 336 16.25 -13.08 1.89
N GLY A 337 17.50 -13.32 1.50
CA GLY A 337 17.98 -13.13 0.13
C GLY A 337 18.77 -11.85 -0.13
N LEU A 338 19.02 -11.00 0.89
CA LEU A 338 19.96 -9.89 0.75
C LEU A 338 21.40 -10.39 1.00
N ASP A 339 22.23 -10.40 -0.03
CA ASP A 339 23.61 -10.93 0.07
C ASP A 339 24.52 -9.97 0.87
N ALA A 340 24.27 -8.66 0.74
CA ALA A 340 24.97 -7.62 1.51
C ALA A 340 24.07 -6.43 1.77
N VAL A 341 24.30 -5.72 2.88
CA VAL A 341 23.59 -4.49 3.23
C VAL A 341 24.55 -3.40 3.67
N PHE A 342 24.25 -2.16 3.29
CA PHE A 342 25.08 -1.00 3.57
C PHE A 342 24.22 0.16 4.09
N SER A 343 24.73 0.86 5.13
CA SER A 343 24.19 2.14 5.56
C SER A 343 24.89 3.27 4.81
N VAL A 344 24.15 4.33 4.52
CA VAL A 344 24.75 5.56 3.94
C VAL A 344 25.35 6.49 4.99
N LEU A 345 25.17 6.18 6.27
CA LEU A 345 25.77 6.95 7.36
C LEU A 345 27.24 6.58 7.52
N TYR A 346 28.13 7.47 7.13
CA TYR A 346 29.58 7.29 7.24
C TYR A 346 30.24 8.18 8.32
N THR A 347 29.44 9.03 8.94
CA THR A 347 29.88 9.90 10.04
C THR A 347 28.79 10.00 11.11
N ILE A 348 29.17 10.43 12.29
CA ILE A 348 28.21 10.77 13.35
C ILE A 348 27.58 12.11 12.98
N CYS A 349 26.27 12.16 12.85
CA CYS A 349 25.48 13.32 12.48
C CYS A 349 24.12 13.31 13.18
N THR A 350 23.45 14.45 13.16
CA THR A 350 22.04 14.55 13.58
C THR A 350 21.12 13.94 12.51
N LEU A 351 19.87 13.67 12.90
CA LEU A 351 18.85 13.18 11.94
C LEU A 351 18.66 14.20 10.80
N ASP A 352 18.49 15.47 11.13
CA ASP A 352 18.29 16.54 10.13
C ASP A 352 19.44 16.61 9.12
N GLU A 353 20.68 16.48 9.58
CA GLU A 353 21.86 16.43 8.70
C GLU A 353 21.88 15.17 7.83
N ALA A 354 21.48 14.03 8.38
CA ALA A 354 21.37 12.78 7.63
C ALA A 354 20.32 12.87 6.52
N LEU A 355 19.14 13.41 6.82
CA LEU A 355 18.06 13.62 5.85
C LEU A 355 18.45 14.63 4.77
N ALA A 356 19.04 15.78 5.16
CA ALA A 356 19.46 16.82 4.22
C ALA A 356 20.56 16.35 3.25
N ASN A 357 21.43 15.44 3.67
CA ASN A 357 22.55 14.94 2.86
C ASN A 357 22.27 13.55 2.25
N ALA A 358 21.05 13.05 2.33
CA ALA A 358 20.71 11.67 1.95
C ALA A 358 21.14 11.32 0.51
N ALA A 359 20.89 12.18 -0.47
CA ALA A 359 21.25 11.93 -1.88
C ALA A 359 22.77 11.82 -2.07
N ALA A 360 23.54 12.75 -1.48
CA ALA A 360 25.00 12.75 -1.59
C ALA A 360 25.62 11.52 -0.90
N ASN A 361 25.11 11.17 0.28
CA ASN A 361 25.55 10.02 1.05
C ASN A 361 25.24 8.70 0.30
N LEU A 362 24.04 8.60 -0.28
CA LEU A 362 23.61 7.45 -1.06
C LEU A 362 24.48 7.27 -2.31
N ARG A 363 24.73 8.36 -3.07
CA ARG A 363 25.62 8.32 -4.23
C ARG A 363 27.02 7.85 -3.87
N MET A 364 27.61 8.39 -2.78
CA MET A 364 28.94 8.00 -2.33
C MET A 364 28.99 6.54 -1.91
N THR A 365 28.00 6.05 -1.15
CA THR A 365 27.92 4.65 -0.75
C THR A 365 27.78 3.74 -1.97
N ALA A 366 26.91 4.07 -2.90
CA ALA A 366 26.70 3.34 -4.15
C ALA A 366 27.99 3.26 -4.99
N ARG A 367 28.72 4.38 -5.10
CA ARG A 367 30.03 4.42 -5.78
C ARG A 367 31.04 3.49 -5.11
N ASN A 368 31.10 3.47 -3.79
CA ASN A 368 32.04 2.63 -3.05
C ASN A 368 31.69 1.14 -3.18
N VAL A 369 30.39 0.80 -3.14
CA VAL A 369 29.92 -0.57 -3.39
C VAL A 369 30.33 -1.03 -4.80
N ALA A 370 30.11 -0.21 -5.82
CA ALA A 370 30.53 -0.48 -7.19
C ALA A 370 32.05 -0.70 -7.30
N ALA A 371 32.85 0.12 -6.62
CA ALA A 371 34.30 -0.04 -6.62
C ALA A 371 34.77 -1.36 -6.00
N VAL A 372 34.13 -1.81 -4.91
CA VAL A 372 34.42 -3.12 -4.29
C VAL A 372 34.07 -4.26 -5.24
N LEU A 373 32.92 -4.19 -5.92
CA LEU A 373 32.54 -5.21 -6.92
C LEU A 373 33.57 -5.28 -8.07
N GLN A 374 33.98 -4.14 -8.62
CA GLN A 374 34.99 -4.10 -9.69
C GLN A 374 36.34 -4.70 -9.26
N MET A 375 36.71 -4.59 -7.99
CA MET A 375 37.92 -5.23 -7.47
C MET A 375 37.81 -6.76 -7.48
N GLY A 376 36.60 -7.30 -7.30
CA GLY A 376 36.30 -8.72 -7.40
C GLY A 376 36.41 -9.26 -8.83
N ASP A 377 35.96 -8.47 -9.82
CA ASP A 377 35.96 -8.83 -11.24
C ASP A 377 37.39 -8.91 -11.85
N ARG A 378 38.36 -8.29 -11.19
CA ARG A 378 39.78 -8.28 -11.64
C ARG A 378 40.57 -9.54 -11.25
N ARG A 379 39.92 -10.48 -10.59
CA ARG A 379 40.55 -11.78 -10.23
C ARG A 379 40.11 -12.90 -11.14
#